data_f61597e6c0b7c9a492f2f5824570267f
#
_entry.id   f61597e6c0b7c9a492f2f5824570267f
#
_cell.length_a   1.000
_cell.length_b   1.000
_cell.length_c   1.000
_cell.angle_alpha   90.00
_cell.angle_beta   90.00
_cell.angle_gamma   90.00
#
_symmetry.space_group_name_H-M   'P 1'
#
loop_
_entity.id
_entity.type
_entity.pdbx_description
1 polymer ?
#
loop_
_entity_poly.entity_id
_entity_poly.type
_entity_poly.pdbx_seq_one_letter_code
_entity_poly.pdbx_strand_id
1 'polypeptide(L)'
;MGADAEPGITPTPIRLHRQAEKIIEESKIPFTFLRANYFMQNFVNFSSHSVKTQGAFYVPAGNARISFVDVRDIAAIAVHALTSTNGKHEGKAHIITGGEALSHGHAAEILSEQLGKKVNYINVSDEDARKGMKDMGMDEWIINSIVELFEFAKAGHWSAISPVTEQITGNKPISFSQFAGDYAVAFK
;
A
#
# COMPACT_ATOMS: atom_id res chain seq x y z
N MET A 1 3.82 2.47 6.01
CA MET A 1 3.07 3.56 6.61
C MET A 1 3.93 4.12 7.73
N GLY A 2 4.81 5.00 7.37
CA GLY A 2 5.68 5.58 8.34
C GLY A 2 5.14 6.91 8.69
N ALA A 3 4.89 7.21 9.90
CA ALA A 3 4.71 8.57 10.18
C ALA A 3 5.17 8.87 11.58
N ASP A 4 5.93 9.90 11.64
CA ASP A 4 5.78 10.84 12.70
C ASP A 4 4.33 11.37 12.56
N ALA A 5 3.43 10.70 13.27
CA ALA A 5 2.00 10.97 13.18
C ALA A 5 1.73 12.32 13.83
N GLU A 6 1.61 13.36 13.02
CA GLU A 6 1.19 14.67 13.51
C GLU A 6 -0.28 14.59 13.94
N PRO A 7 -0.59 15.01 15.19
CA PRO A 7 -1.98 15.04 15.67
C PRO A 7 -2.86 15.89 14.74
N GLY A 8 -3.96 15.31 14.26
CA GLY A 8 -4.98 16.01 13.47
C GLY A 8 -4.91 15.81 11.96
N ILE A 9 -3.77 15.39 11.39
CA ILE A 9 -3.61 15.17 9.94
C ILE A 9 -3.52 13.67 9.60
N THR A 10 -3.04 12.88 10.54
CA THR A 10 -2.74 11.46 10.30
C THR A 10 -4.00 10.59 10.46
N PRO A 11 -4.32 9.73 9.47
CA PRO A 11 -5.44 8.80 9.53
C PRO A 11 -5.44 7.91 10.77
N THR A 12 -6.63 7.58 11.25
CA THR A 12 -6.82 6.73 12.44
C THR A 12 -6.01 5.43 12.41
N PRO A 13 -5.97 4.65 11.31
CA PRO A 13 -5.17 3.42 11.29
C PRO A 13 -3.67 3.67 11.51
N ILE A 14 -3.12 4.76 10.94
CA ILE A 14 -1.70 5.10 11.09
C ILE A 14 -1.39 5.49 12.54
N ARG A 15 -2.28 6.25 13.19
CA ARG A 15 -2.14 6.60 14.61
C ARG A 15 -2.15 5.37 15.51
N LEU A 16 -3.04 4.40 15.26
CA LEU A 16 -3.11 3.15 16.02
C LEU A 16 -1.82 2.32 15.85
N HIS A 17 -1.28 2.23 14.64
CA HIS A 17 0.02 1.59 14.42
C HIS A 17 1.12 2.28 15.23
N ARG A 18 1.16 3.62 15.25
CA ARG A 18 2.16 4.35 16.03
C ARG A 18 1.99 4.15 17.55
N GLN A 19 0.77 4.02 18.04
CA GLN A 19 0.52 3.68 19.43
C GLN A 19 1.04 2.27 19.77
N ALA A 20 0.79 1.30 18.92
CA ALA A 20 1.33 -0.06 19.10
C ALA A 20 2.87 -0.08 19.07
N GLU A 21 3.50 0.67 18.16
CA GLU A 21 4.95 0.82 18.13
C GLU A 21 5.50 1.38 19.44
N LYS A 22 4.86 2.42 20.02
CA LYS A 22 5.29 2.99 21.31
C LYS A 22 5.24 1.97 22.44
N ILE A 23 4.19 1.15 22.50
CA ILE A 23 4.08 0.08 23.51
C ILE A 23 5.24 -0.91 23.37
N ILE A 24 5.59 -1.27 22.12
CA ILE A 24 6.72 -2.18 21.85
C ILE A 24 8.06 -1.51 22.23
N GLU A 25 8.26 -0.23 21.89
CA GLU A 25 9.45 0.54 22.27
C GLU A 25 9.63 0.57 23.81
N GLU A 26 8.55 0.79 24.55
CA GLU A 26 8.54 0.85 26.01
C GLU A 26 8.78 -0.51 26.67
N SER A 27 8.42 -1.61 25.99
CA SER A 27 8.59 -2.98 26.51
C SER A 27 10.04 -3.43 26.59
N LYS A 28 10.98 -2.72 25.95
CA LYS A 28 12.41 -3.03 25.81
C LYS A 28 12.69 -4.37 25.10
N ILE A 29 11.70 -4.95 24.45
CA ILE A 29 11.89 -6.10 23.56
C ILE A 29 12.62 -5.62 22.30
N PRO A 30 13.67 -6.31 21.81
CA PRO A 30 14.27 -5.98 20.52
C PRO A 30 13.26 -5.99 19.40
N PHE A 31 13.24 -4.95 18.57
CA PHE A 31 12.26 -4.80 17.50
C PHE A 31 12.86 -4.25 16.22
N THR A 32 12.15 -4.49 15.11
CA THR A 32 12.32 -3.80 13.84
C THR A 32 10.96 -3.51 13.26
N PHE A 33 10.61 -2.25 13.03
CA PHE A 33 9.33 -1.89 12.41
C PHE A 33 9.45 -1.82 10.89
N LEU A 34 8.57 -2.53 10.21
CA LEU A 34 8.44 -2.52 8.76
C LEU A 34 7.22 -1.66 8.39
N ARG A 35 7.47 -0.39 8.11
CA ARG A 35 6.44 0.61 7.80
C ARG A 35 6.19 0.66 6.30
N ALA A 36 5.39 -0.28 5.82
CA ALA A 36 5.08 -0.40 4.40
C ALA A 36 4.04 0.62 3.92
N ASN A 37 4.16 1.06 2.67
CA ASN A 37 3.16 1.84 1.97
C ASN A 37 2.03 0.95 1.43
N TYR A 38 1.15 1.46 0.59
CA TYR A 38 -0.03 0.77 0.04
C TYR A 38 0.39 -0.44 -0.79
N PHE A 39 -0.21 -1.61 -0.50
CA PHE A 39 0.19 -2.87 -1.12
C PHE A 39 -0.33 -3.01 -2.55
N MET A 40 0.52 -3.45 -3.48
CA MET A 40 0.09 -3.82 -4.83
C MET A 40 -0.96 -4.93 -4.80
N GLN A 41 -0.88 -5.86 -3.85
CA GLN A 41 -1.82 -6.96 -3.70
C GLN A 41 -3.27 -6.52 -3.42
N ASN A 42 -3.48 -5.28 -3.01
CA ASN A 42 -4.83 -4.72 -2.88
C ASN A 42 -5.57 -4.67 -4.23
N PHE A 43 -4.86 -4.50 -5.35
CA PHE A 43 -5.46 -4.60 -6.68
C PHE A 43 -6.02 -6.01 -6.94
N VAL A 44 -5.32 -7.06 -6.50
CA VAL A 44 -5.82 -8.45 -6.60
C VAL A 44 -6.98 -8.68 -5.65
N ASN A 45 -6.83 -8.28 -4.39
CA ASN A 45 -7.78 -8.61 -3.34
C ASN A 45 -9.13 -7.88 -3.49
N PHE A 46 -9.10 -6.63 -3.96
CA PHE A 46 -10.30 -5.78 -3.96
C PHE A 46 -10.77 -5.38 -5.36
N SER A 47 -9.93 -5.50 -6.40
CA SER A 47 -10.26 -5.02 -7.74
C SER A 47 -10.32 -6.12 -8.80
N SER A 48 -9.78 -7.32 -8.53
CA SER A 48 -9.69 -8.37 -9.56
C SER A 48 -11.05 -8.78 -10.10
N HIS A 49 -12.07 -8.91 -9.26
CA HIS A 49 -13.42 -9.28 -9.68
C HIS A 49 -14.02 -8.24 -10.64
N SER A 50 -13.98 -6.95 -10.30
CA SER A 50 -14.53 -5.89 -11.15
C SER A 50 -13.72 -5.70 -12.45
N VAL A 51 -12.40 -5.89 -12.39
CA VAL A 51 -11.56 -5.90 -13.59
C VAL A 51 -11.92 -7.05 -14.52
N LYS A 52 -12.19 -8.25 -14.00
CA LYS A 52 -12.65 -9.41 -14.79
C LYS A 52 -13.99 -9.16 -15.46
N THR A 53 -14.96 -8.72 -14.69
CA THR A 53 -16.38 -8.70 -15.11
C THR A 53 -16.78 -7.41 -15.82
N GLN A 54 -16.11 -6.29 -15.50
CA GLN A 54 -16.50 -4.95 -15.97
C GLN A 54 -15.35 -4.22 -16.70
N GLY A 55 -14.14 -4.76 -16.70
CA GLY A 55 -12.97 -4.08 -17.26
C GLY A 55 -12.60 -2.78 -16.51
N ALA A 56 -12.98 -2.65 -15.24
CA ALA A 56 -12.76 -1.44 -14.47
C ALA A 56 -12.57 -1.74 -12.97
N PHE A 57 -11.95 -0.81 -12.26
CA PHE A 57 -11.93 -0.78 -10.81
C PHE A 57 -12.24 0.63 -10.27
N TYR A 58 -12.75 0.69 -9.05
CA TYR A 58 -13.41 1.85 -8.48
C TYR A 58 -12.76 2.21 -7.14
N VAL A 59 -12.10 3.37 -7.06
CA VAL A 59 -11.45 3.86 -5.81
C VAL A 59 -11.55 5.38 -5.73
N PRO A 60 -11.74 5.97 -4.53
CA PRO A 60 -11.88 7.40 -4.35
C PRO A 60 -10.51 8.09 -4.19
N ALA A 61 -9.56 7.78 -5.09
CA ALA A 61 -8.18 8.22 -4.97
C ALA A 61 -7.83 9.48 -5.80
N GLY A 62 -8.76 9.94 -6.66
CA GLY A 62 -8.47 11.06 -7.55
C GLY A 62 -7.21 10.81 -8.38
N ASN A 63 -6.34 11.81 -8.42
CA ASN A 63 -5.03 11.74 -9.08
C ASN A 63 -3.88 11.53 -8.08
N ALA A 64 -4.18 11.04 -6.85
CA ALA A 64 -3.15 10.77 -5.85
C ALA A 64 -2.07 9.86 -6.41
N ARG A 65 -0.82 10.24 -6.18
CA ARG A 65 0.35 9.42 -6.52
C ARG A 65 0.75 8.62 -5.29
N ILE A 66 0.88 7.31 -5.45
CA ILE A 66 1.17 6.37 -4.37
C ILE A 66 2.37 5.51 -4.80
N SER A 67 3.35 5.39 -3.94
CA SER A 67 4.48 4.47 -4.14
C SER A 67 4.07 3.06 -3.67
N PHE A 68 3.26 2.39 -4.51
CA PHE A 68 2.76 1.04 -4.24
C PHE A 68 3.90 0.06 -4.01
N VAL A 69 3.79 -0.79 -2.99
CA VAL A 69 4.83 -1.76 -2.63
C VAL A 69 4.32 -3.19 -2.80
N ASP A 70 5.14 -4.06 -3.37
CA ASP A 70 4.84 -5.49 -3.42
C ASP A 70 5.15 -6.14 -2.06
N VAL A 71 4.26 -7.00 -1.56
CA VAL A 71 4.46 -7.69 -0.28
C VAL A 71 5.69 -8.58 -0.27
N ARG A 72 6.18 -9.02 -1.44
CA ARG A 72 7.41 -9.79 -1.57
C ARG A 72 8.65 -8.98 -1.18
N ASP A 73 8.67 -7.67 -1.47
CA ASP A 73 9.74 -6.76 -1.03
C ASP A 73 9.73 -6.61 0.49
N ILE A 74 8.53 -6.51 1.09
CA ILE A 74 8.38 -6.44 2.55
C ILE A 74 8.90 -7.74 3.18
N ALA A 75 8.55 -8.90 2.61
CA ALA A 75 9.02 -10.20 3.06
C ALA A 75 10.55 -10.35 2.96
N ALA A 76 11.13 -9.88 1.85
CA ALA A 76 12.58 -9.89 1.68
C ALA A 76 13.29 -9.06 2.76
N ILE A 77 12.81 -7.84 3.05
CA ILE A 77 13.34 -7.01 4.12
C ILE A 77 13.18 -7.68 5.49
N ALA A 78 12.02 -8.32 5.75
CA ALA A 78 11.77 -9.06 6.98
C ALA A 78 12.80 -10.19 7.17
N VAL A 79 13.08 -10.96 6.12
CA VAL A 79 14.10 -12.02 6.15
C VAL A 79 15.47 -11.45 6.51
N HIS A 80 15.90 -10.36 5.85
CA HIS A 80 17.17 -9.70 6.16
C HIS A 80 17.24 -9.21 7.60
N ALA A 81 16.15 -8.62 8.11
CA ALA A 81 16.10 -8.11 9.49
C ALA A 81 16.18 -9.26 10.51
N LEU A 82 15.49 -10.36 10.28
CA LEU A 82 15.44 -11.51 11.19
C LEU A 82 16.72 -12.37 11.16
N THR A 83 17.42 -12.41 10.02
CA THR A 83 18.64 -13.22 9.86
C THR A 83 19.94 -12.44 10.12
N SER A 84 19.85 -11.13 10.34
CA SER A 84 21.00 -10.28 10.64
C SER A 84 21.54 -10.58 12.03
N THR A 85 22.79 -11.02 12.10
CA THR A 85 23.46 -11.41 13.37
C THR A 85 24.14 -10.26 14.09
N ASN A 86 24.22 -9.08 13.47
CA ASN A 86 24.98 -7.94 13.98
C ASN A 86 24.10 -6.84 14.62
N GLY A 87 22.82 -7.11 14.86
CA GLY A 87 21.88 -6.12 15.41
C GLY A 87 21.60 -4.91 14.50
N LYS A 88 22.01 -4.96 13.23
CA LYS A 88 21.95 -3.82 12.29
C LYS A 88 20.55 -3.21 12.16
N HIS A 89 19.50 -4.01 12.31
CA HIS A 89 18.11 -3.60 12.15
C HIS A 89 17.38 -3.40 13.48
N GLU A 90 18.00 -3.76 14.59
CA GLU A 90 17.42 -3.65 15.93
C GLU A 90 17.16 -2.19 16.30
N GLY A 91 15.98 -1.92 16.87
CA GLY A 91 15.53 -0.59 17.27
C GLY A 91 15.23 0.34 16.08
N LYS A 92 15.12 -0.17 14.86
CA LYS A 92 14.92 0.64 13.66
C LYS A 92 13.51 0.51 13.10
N ALA A 93 13.09 1.59 12.42
CA ALA A 93 11.88 1.62 11.60
C ALA A 93 12.28 1.81 10.14
N HIS A 94 11.86 0.91 9.26
CA HIS A 94 12.12 0.95 7.83
C HIS A 94 10.86 1.35 7.06
N ILE A 95 10.90 2.50 6.38
CA ILE A 95 9.82 2.93 5.48
C ILE A 95 10.01 2.19 4.16
N ILE A 96 9.04 1.37 3.78
CA ILE A 96 9.12 0.49 2.62
C ILE A 96 8.12 0.94 1.58
N THR A 97 8.63 1.27 0.38
CA THR A 97 7.84 1.73 -0.76
C THR A 97 8.24 0.96 -2.01
N GLY A 98 7.41 1.03 -3.04
CA GLY A 98 7.86 0.68 -4.39
C GLY A 98 8.86 1.68 -4.93
N GLY A 99 9.44 1.37 -6.09
CA GLY A 99 10.44 2.20 -6.76
C GLY A 99 9.88 3.39 -7.55
N GLU A 100 8.56 3.51 -7.62
CA GLU A 100 7.86 4.55 -8.39
C GLU A 100 6.57 4.98 -7.70
N ALA A 101 6.17 6.22 -7.88
CA ALA A 101 4.89 6.74 -7.40
C ALA A 101 3.92 6.86 -8.57
N LEU A 102 2.87 6.03 -8.59
CA LEU A 102 1.88 5.94 -9.65
C LEU A 102 0.52 6.46 -9.18
N SER A 103 -0.24 7.04 -10.11
CA SER A 103 -1.68 7.22 -9.90
C SER A 103 -2.42 5.90 -10.21
N HIS A 104 -3.65 5.76 -9.72
CA HIS A 104 -4.49 4.63 -10.10
C HIS A 104 -4.80 4.60 -11.61
N GLY A 105 -4.81 5.77 -12.27
CA GLY A 105 -4.90 5.85 -13.74
C GLY A 105 -3.72 5.19 -14.43
N HIS A 106 -2.48 5.52 -14.04
CA HIS A 106 -1.27 4.86 -14.56
C HIS A 106 -1.24 3.37 -14.23
N ALA A 107 -1.69 2.98 -13.04
CA ALA A 107 -1.82 1.56 -12.69
C ALA A 107 -2.81 0.82 -13.62
N ALA A 108 -3.92 1.46 -14.00
CA ALA A 108 -4.87 0.90 -14.98
C ALA A 108 -4.27 0.77 -16.38
N GLU A 109 -3.45 1.73 -16.82
CA GLU A 109 -2.72 1.66 -18.09
C GLU A 109 -1.76 0.47 -18.10
N ILE A 110 -0.93 0.31 -17.07
CA ILE A 110 0.00 -0.81 -16.91
C ILE A 110 -0.75 -2.15 -16.87
N LEU A 111 -1.86 -2.24 -16.11
CA LEU A 111 -2.70 -3.43 -16.09
C LEU A 111 -3.25 -3.74 -17.50
N SER A 112 -3.67 -2.73 -18.25
CA SER A 112 -4.17 -2.90 -19.60
C SER A 112 -3.12 -3.51 -20.54
N GLU A 113 -1.90 -3.01 -20.48
CA GLU A 113 -0.76 -3.52 -21.25
C GLU A 113 -0.45 -4.98 -20.91
N GLN A 114 -0.32 -5.29 -19.62
CA GLN A 114 0.03 -6.64 -19.15
C GLN A 114 -1.07 -7.68 -19.38
N LEU A 115 -2.34 -7.26 -19.38
CA LEU A 115 -3.47 -8.15 -19.59
C LEU A 115 -3.87 -8.28 -21.07
N GLY A 116 -3.39 -7.39 -21.94
CA GLY A 116 -3.80 -7.32 -23.35
C GLY A 116 -5.29 -6.96 -23.53
N LYS A 117 -5.91 -6.31 -22.53
CA LYS A 117 -7.30 -5.81 -22.56
C LYS A 117 -7.40 -4.49 -21.81
N LYS A 118 -8.32 -3.65 -22.23
CA LYS A 118 -8.52 -2.35 -21.58
C LYS A 118 -9.01 -2.52 -20.14
N VAL A 119 -8.32 -1.89 -19.21
CA VAL A 119 -8.72 -1.73 -17.81
C VAL A 119 -8.89 -0.24 -17.53
N ASN A 120 -10.01 0.14 -16.93
CA ASN A 120 -10.29 1.53 -16.62
C ASN A 120 -10.22 1.76 -15.10
N TYR A 121 -9.61 2.87 -14.70
CA TYR A 121 -9.77 3.42 -13.37
C TYR A 121 -10.97 4.36 -13.35
N ILE A 122 -11.89 4.15 -12.45
CA ILE A 122 -13.05 5.03 -12.21
C ILE A 122 -12.86 5.68 -10.85
N ASN A 123 -12.59 6.99 -10.86
CA ASN A 123 -12.59 7.74 -9.62
C ASN A 123 -14.04 7.93 -9.15
N VAL A 124 -14.36 7.36 -8.01
CA VAL A 124 -15.67 7.52 -7.37
C VAL A 124 -15.62 8.60 -6.29
N SER A 125 -16.77 9.14 -5.93
CA SER A 125 -16.87 10.01 -4.76
C SER A 125 -16.63 9.22 -3.46
N ASP A 126 -16.26 9.92 -2.39
CA ASP A 126 -16.11 9.28 -1.07
C ASP A 126 -17.46 8.70 -0.59
N GLU A 127 -18.58 9.32 -0.96
CA GLU A 127 -19.92 8.84 -0.65
C GLU A 127 -20.24 7.53 -1.38
N ASP A 128 -19.96 7.46 -2.69
CA ASP A 128 -20.17 6.24 -3.48
C ASP A 128 -19.25 5.10 -3.02
N ALA A 129 -18.00 5.41 -2.67
CA ALA A 129 -17.08 4.45 -2.10
C ALA A 129 -17.58 3.89 -0.77
N ARG A 130 -18.07 4.75 0.13
CA ARG A 130 -18.70 4.35 1.39
C ARG A 130 -19.88 3.43 1.18
N LYS A 131 -20.78 3.81 0.26
CA LYS A 131 -21.95 3.01 -0.09
C LYS A 131 -21.53 1.64 -0.63
N GLY A 132 -20.60 1.58 -1.58
CA GLY A 132 -20.13 0.31 -2.14
C GLY A 132 -19.49 -0.61 -1.09
N MET A 133 -18.68 -0.07 -0.18
CA MET A 133 -18.09 -0.85 0.91
C MET A 133 -19.13 -1.35 1.91
N LYS A 134 -20.15 -0.54 2.21
CA LYS A 134 -21.28 -0.94 3.07
C LYS A 134 -22.11 -2.05 2.43
N ASP A 135 -22.38 -1.96 1.12
CA ASP A 135 -23.10 -3.00 0.37
C ASP A 135 -22.32 -4.33 0.33
N MET A 136 -20.99 -4.29 0.44
CA MET A 136 -20.11 -5.46 0.63
C MET A 136 -20.07 -5.98 2.08
N GLY A 137 -20.81 -5.39 2.99
CA GLY A 137 -20.88 -5.80 4.41
C GLY A 137 -19.71 -5.36 5.26
N MET A 138 -18.93 -4.36 4.83
CA MET A 138 -17.82 -3.84 5.64
C MET A 138 -18.33 -3.06 6.85
N ASP A 139 -17.62 -3.20 7.97
CA ASP A 139 -17.87 -2.43 9.18
C ASP A 139 -17.61 -0.93 8.96
N GLU A 140 -18.42 -0.09 9.59
CA GLU A 140 -18.35 1.37 9.43
C GLU A 140 -16.99 1.95 9.87
N TRP A 141 -16.36 1.36 10.88
CA TRP A 141 -15.03 1.77 11.30
C TRP A 141 -13.98 1.49 10.22
N ILE A 142 -14.08 0.35 9.53
CA ILE A 142 -13.19 -0.01 8.41
C ILE A 142 -13.42 0.96 7.25
N ILE A 143 -14.69 1.24 6.91
CA ILE A 143 -15.05 2.18 5.83
C ILE A 143 -14.45 3.57 6.11
N ASN A 144 -14.64 4.09 7.32
CA ASN A 144 -14.08 5.38 7.72
C ASN A 144 -12.56 5.38 7.61
N SER A 145 -11.91 4.32 8.08
CA SER A 145 -10.46 4.16 8.00
C SER A 145 -9.93 4.17 6.57
N ILE A 146 -10.62 3.49 5.64
CA ILE A 146 -10.21 3.44 4.23
C ILE A 146 -10.38 4.82 3.58
N VAL A 147 -11.47 5.52 3.85
CA VAL A 147 -11.69 6.87 3.30
C VAL A 147 -10.65 7.86 3.84
N GLU A 148 -10.36 7.85 5.14
CA GLU A 148 -9.28 8.66 5.74
C GLU A 148 -7.92 8.40 5.06
N LEU A 149 -7.62 7.13 4.74
CA LEU A 149 -6.39 6.76 4.06
C LEU A 149 -6.33 7.33 2.63
N PHE A 150 -7.44 7.31 1.88
CA PHE A 150 -7.47 7.92 0.55
C PHE A 150 -7.42 9.45 0.59
N GLU A 151 -8.03 10.09 1.58
CA GLU A 151 -7.88 11.54 1.82
C GLU A 151 -6.40 11.89 2.05
N PHE A 152 -5.72 11.12 2.88
CA PHE A 152 -4.29 11.28 3.15
C PHE A 152 -3.43 11.08 1.90
N ALA A 153 -3.78 10.12 1.05
CA ALA A 153 -3.14 9.91 -0.25
C ALA A 153 -3.38 11.10 -1.20
N LYS A 154 -4.62 11.61 -1.27
CA LYS A 154 -4.99 12.80 -2.08
C LYS A 154 -4.22 14.04 -1.64
N ALA A 155 -3.88 14.16 -0.36
CA ALA A 155 -3.02 15.22 0.16
C ALA A 155 -1.52 15.02 -0.17
N GLY A 156 -1.14 13.93 -0.88
CA GLY A 156 0.22 13.70 -1.38
C GLY A 156 1.16 12.94 -0.43
N HIS A 157 0.70 12.50 0.73
CA HIS A 157 1.56 11.90 1.76
C HIS A 157 2.12 10.51 1.41
N TRP A 158 1.64 9.86 0.34
CA TRP A 158 2.08 8.51 -0.05
C TRP A 158 2.93 8.47 -1.32
N SER A 159 3.36 9.63 -1.82
CA SER A 159 4.15 9.72 -3.06
C SER A 159 5.66 9.57 -2.86
N ALA A 160 6.16 9.69 -1.64
CA ALA A 160 7.59 9.58 -1.35
C ALA A 160 8.12 8.17 -1.70
N ILE A 161 9.35 8.12 -2.22
CA ILE A 161 10.05 6.88 -2.57
C ILE A 161 11.21 6.71 -1.58
N SER A 162 11.28 5.52 -0.97
CA SER A 162 12.34 5.13 -0.04
C SER A 162 13.35 4.22 -0.74
N PRO A 163 14.65 4.42 -0.54
CA PRO A 163 15.69 3.54 -1.07
C PRO A 163 15.90 2.28 -0.23
N VAL A 164 15.13 2.08 0.82
CA VAL A 164 15.34 1.06 1.85
C VAL A 164 15.34 -0.36 1.28
N THR A 165 14.45 -0.67 0.33
CA THR A 165 14.39 -2.01 -0.29
C THR A 165 15.73 -2.35 -0.93
N GLU A 166 16.27 -1.48 -1.79
CA GLU A 166 17.55 -1.71 -2.46
C GLU A 166 18.72 -1.70 -1.48
N GLN A 167 18.72 -0.81 -0.51
CA GLN A 167 19.78 -0.72 0.51
C GLN A 167 19.89 -1.97 1.40
N ILE A 168 18.76 -2.61 1.70
CA ILE A 168 18.74 -3.79 2.59
C ILE A 168 18.92 -5.07 1.80
N THR A 169 18.21 -5.22 0.67
CA THR A 169 18.16 -6.48 -0.10
C THR A 169 19.19 -6.55 -1.22
N GLY A 170 19.77 -5.43 -1.64
CA GLY A 170 20.62 -5.32 -2.84
C GLY A 170 19.83 -5.36 -4.16
N ASN A 171 18.50 -5.49 -4.11
CA ASN A 171 17.63 -5.55 -5.26
C ASN A 171 16.73 -4.33 -5.35
N LYS A 172 16.43 -3.88 -6.56
CA LYS A 172 15.40 -2.85 -6.77
C LYS A 172 14.03 -3.38 -6.35
N PRO A 173 13.12 -2.51 -5.86
CA PRO A 173 11.75 -2.90 -5.60
C PRO A 173 11.08 -3.48 -6.85
N ILE A 174 10.19 -4.43 -6.66
CA ILE A 174 9.36 -4.99 -7.71
C ILE A 174 8.52 -3.86 -8.33
N SER A 175 8.59 -3.69 -9.65
CA SER A 175 7.80 -2.68 -10.36
C SER A 175 6.32 -3.09 -10.44
N PHE A 176 5.44 -2.10 -10.59
CA PHE A 176 4.02 -2.39 -10.78
C PHE A 176 3.76 -3.19 -12.07
N SER A 177 4.58 -2.97 -13.11
CA SER A 177 4.51 -3.75 -14.35
C SER A 177 4.85 -5.23 -14.13
N GLN A 178 5.91 -5.53 -13.36
CA GLN A 178 6.23 -6.91 -13.00
C GLN A 178 5.12 -7.54 -12.15
N PHE A 179 4.63 -6.84 -11.14
CA PHE A 179 3.48 -7.30 -10.35
C PHE A 179 2.26 -7.62 -11.22
N ALA A 180 1.89 -6.72 -12.14
CA ALA A 180 0.73 -6.90 -13.03
C ALA A 180 0.89 -8.12 -13.96
N GLY A 181 2.10 -8.38 -14.45
CA GLY A 181 2.43 -9.59 -15.21
C GLY A 181 2.34 -10.87 -14.38
N ASP A 182 2.97 -10.86 -13.20
CA ASP A 182 3.01 -12.02 -12.29
C ASP A 182 1.60 -12.44 -11.82
N TYR A 183 0.72 -11.45 -11.59
CA TYR A 183 -0.64 -11.67 -11.13
C TYR A 183 -1.71 -11.59 -12.25
N ALA A 184 -1.30 -11.62 -13.53
CA ALA A 184 -2.24 -11.46 -14.66
C ALA A 184 -3.42 -12.45 -14.63
N VAL A 185 -3.22 -13.69 -14.15
CA VAL A 185 -4.28 -14.71 -14.02
C VAL A 185 -5.36 -14.27 -13.05
N ALA A 186 -5.03 -13.48 -12.03
CA ALA A 186 -6.00 -12.96 -11.08
C ALA A 186 -6.99 -11.97 -11.71
N PHE A 187 -6.67 -11.37 -12.85
CA PHE A 187 -7.45 -10.35 -13.55
C PHE A 187 -8.10 -10.82 -14.86
N LYS A 188 -7.89 -12.07 -15.29
CA LYS A 188 -8.45 -12.68 -16.52
C LYS A 188 -9.72 -13.46 -16.33
#